data_c2fa78a060e557410d239feb4bea711e
#
_entry.id   c2fa78a060e557410d239feb4bea711e
#
_cell.length_a   1.000
_cell.length_b   1.000
_cell.length_c   1.000
_cell.angle_alpha   90.00
_cell.angle_beta   90.00
_cell.angle_gamma   90.00
#
_symmetry.space_group_name_H-M   'P 1'
#
loop_
_entity.id
_entity.type
_entity.pdbx_description
1 polymer ?
#
loop_
_entity_poly.entity_id
_entity_poly.type
_entity_poly.pdbx_seq_one_letter_code
_entity_poly.pdbx_strand_id
1 'polypeptide(L)'
;MSITAIVPVWNGRELLERLLASVEAQTEAAAELLVVDNGSTDGAPELARERGARVIPMGRNAGFAAAVNRGIRESRGEWIAVLNSDVELAPDYFARLLGAGSAGAWFATGKILAEGSSQRIDATFDALCRGGTAWRVGNGRADGPEFSLARRIWSAPWTAALFRAELFQQVGFLEESFESYLEDVDFGLRCAAQSFAGQYVPEALAWHRGSATLGRWHPETVRRMARNQLLLLARHYPRRLLVGWFWPILVAQFLWGAVAFRHGAGLAWLRGEGQGLRRFFAARGQTLDAKVLDSVLRTNERLIRSVQASTGFDLYWRVYFLLTRGGAK
;
A
#
# COMPACT_ATOMS: atom_id res chain seq x y z
N MET A 1 21.94 -10.31 -8.05
CA MET A 1 20.69 -10.30 -7.23
C MET A 1 19.55 -10.71 -8.16
N SER A 2 18.84 -11.81 -7.83
CA SER A 2 17.75 -12.29 -8.68
C SER A 2 16.41 -11.68 -8.25
N ILE A 3 15.62 -11.18 -9.20
CA ILE A 3 14.29 -10.61 -8.96
C ILE A 3 13.22 -11.61 -9.43
N THR A 4 12.23 -11.92 -8.58
CA THR A 4 10.95 -12.47 -9.02
C THR A 4 9.92 -11.34 -9.09
N ALA A 5 9.37 -11.06 -10.27
CA ALA A 5 8.25 -10.15 -10.43
C ALA A 5 6.92 -10.90 -10.23
N ILE A 6 6.08 -10.44 -9.31
CA ILE A 6 4.78 -11.02 -8.99
C ILE A 6 3.69 -10.05 -9.41
N VAL A 7 2.78 -10.50 -10.26
CA VAL A 7 1.67 -9.74 -10.79
C VAL A 7 0.35 -10.44 -10.43
N PRO A 8 -0.38 -10.01 -9.39
CA PRO A 8 -1.74 -10.47 -9.19
C PRO A 8 -2.66 -9.86 -10.26
N VAL A 9 -3.45 -10.68 -10.92
CA VAL A 9 -4.38 -10.22 -11.97
C VAL A 9 -5.78 -10.78 -11.76
N TRP A 10 -6.77 -9.96 -11.99
CA TRP A 10 -8.18 -10.34 -12.11
C TRP A 10 -8.83 -9.53 -13.23
N ASN A 11 -8.91 -10.12 -14.42
CA ASN A 11 -9.26 -9.44 -15.66
C ASN A 11 -8.28 -8.27 -15.99
N GLY A 12 -8.54 -7.53 -17.06
CA GLY A 12 -7.69 -6.42 -17.47
C GLY A 12 -6.52 -6.83 -18.38
N ARG A 13 -6.79 -7.74 -19.34
CA ARG A 13 -5.80 -8.26 -20.31
C ARG A 13 -4.95 -7.16 -20.96
N GLU A 14 -5.57 -6.07 -21.40
CA GLU A 14 -4.85 -4.96 -22.07
C GLU A 14 -3.89 -4.23 -21.12
N LEU A 15 -4.28 -4.08 -19.85
CA LEU A 15 -3.43 -3.47 -18.82
C LEU A 15 -2.25 -4.36 -18.50
N LEU A 16 -2.51 -5.66 -18.33
CA LEU A 16 -1.47 -6.66 -18.12
C LEU A 16 -0.46 -6.66 -19.26
N GLU A 17 -0.89 -6.55 -20.51
CA GLU A 17 -0.01 -6.51 -21.68
C GLU A 17 0.99 -5.36 -21.60
N ARG A 18 0.53 -4.16 -21.24
CA ARG A 18 1.38 -2.97 -21.07
C ARG A 18 2.38 -3.14 -19.93
N LEU A 19 1.92 -3.66 -18.79
CA LEU A 19 2.82 -3.98 -17.68
C LEU A 19 3.91 -4.96 -18.10
N LEU A 20 3.54 -6.10 -18.73
CA LEU A 20 4.48 -7.12 -19.14
C LEU A 20 5.53 -6.56 -20.10
N ALA A 21 5.12 -5.75 -21.06
CA ALA A 21 6.04 -5.07 -21.98
C ALA A 21 7.03 -4.16 -21.22
N SER A 22 6.59 -3.45 -20.19
CA SER A 22 7.47 -2.60 -19.36
C SER A 22 8.41 -3.41 -18.46
N VAL A 23 8.02 -4.61 -18.04
CA VAL A 23 8.87 -5.54 -17.29
C VAL A 23 9.93 -6.16 -18.19
N GLU A 24 9.57 -6.54 -19.40
CA GLU A 24 10.50 -7.05 -20.42
C GLU A 24 11.57 -6.01 -20.82
N ALA A 25 11.20 -4.72 -20.79
CA ALA A 25 12.09 -3.60 -21.15
C ALA A 25 13.01 -3.14 -20.00
N GLN A 26 13.01 -3.79 -18.85
CA GLN A 26 13.85 -3.40 -17.73
C GLN A 26 15.34 -3.62 -18.02
N THR A 27 16.18 -2.64 -17.67
CA THR A 27 17.64 -2.75 -17.76
C THR A 27 18.21 -3.79 -16.79
N GLU A 28 17.56 -4.00 -15.66
CA GLU A 28 17.81 -5.11 -14.73
C GLU A 28 16.65 -6.10 -14.87
N ALA A 29 16.88 -7.19 -15.57
CA ALA A 29 15.82 -8.14 -15.91
C ALA A 29 15.30 -8.90 -14.68
N ALA A 30 13.99 -9.13 -14.61
CA ALA A 30 13.43 -10.09 -13.69
C ALA A 30 13.87 -11.52 -14.09
N ALA A 31 14.47 -12.25 -13.16
CA ALA A 31 14.87 -13.64 -13.37
C ALA A 31 13.67 -14.59 -13.43
N GLU A 32 12.55 -14.18 -12.86
CA GLU A 32 11.30 -14.93 -12.86
C GLU A 32 10.11 -13.95 -12.92
N LEU A 33 9.12 -14.28 -13.73
CA LEU A 33 7.86 -13.55 -13.84
C LEU A 33 6.70 -14.48 -13.46
N LEU A 34 6.01 -14.15 -12.36
CA LEU A 34 4.85 -14.86 -11.85
C LEU A 34 3.60 -14.04 -12.03
N VAL A 35 2.64 -14.53 -12.80
CA VAL A 35 1.30 -13.96 -12.89
C VAL A 35 0.36 -14.82 -12.07
N VAL A 36 -0.18 -14.26 -10.98
CA VAL A 36 -1.14 -14.95 -10.11
C VAL A 36 -2.54 -14.59 -10.58
N ASP A 37 -3.15 -15.51 -11.29
CA ASP A 37 -4.48 -15.33 -11.87
C ASP A 37 -5.56 -15.57 -10.81
N ASN A 38 -6.22 -14.51 -10.44
CA ASN A 38 -7.28 -14.48 -9.42
C ASN A 38 -8.67 -14.84 -10.01
N GLY A 39 -8.71 -15.70 -11.03
CA GLY A 39 -9.92 -16.18 -11.68
C GLY A 39 -10.40 -15.27 -12.81
N SER A 40 -9.52 -14.87 -13.71
CA SER A 40 -9.83 -14.06 -14.89
C SER A 40 -10.58 -14.85 -15.96
N THR A 41 -11.39 -14.15 -16.77
CA THR A 41 -12.20 -14.71 -17.86
C THR A 41 -12.00 -13.99 -19.19
N ASP A 42 -11.03 -13.06 -19.27
CA ASP A 42 -10.80 -12.16 -20.41
C ASP A 42 -9.57 -12.51 -21.26
N GLY A 43 -8.93 -13.67 -21.02
CA GLY A 43 -7.74 -14.10 -21.73
C GLY A 43 -6.42 -13.54 -21.15
N ALA A 44 -6.44 -12.90 -19.96
CA ALA A 44 -5.23 -12.41 -19.30
C ALA A 44 -4.24 -13.54 -18.94
N PRO A 45 -4.65 -14.73 -18.44
CA PRO A 45 -3.75 -15.84 -18.17
C PRO A 45 -3.07 -16.40 -19.42
N GLU A 46 -3.76 -16.44 -20.55
CA GLU A 46 -3.24 -16.89 -21.85
C GLU A 46 -2.15 -15.94 -22.34
N LEU A 47 -2.44 -14.63 -22.35
CA LEU A 47 -1.47 -13.58 -22.67
C LEU A 47 -0.22 -13.69 -21.81
N ALA A 48 -0.38 -13.90 -20.49
CA ALA A 48 0.75 -14.03 -19.60
C ALA A 48 1.66 -15.21 -19.96
N ARG A 49 1.09 -16.37 -20.33
CA ARG A 49 1.87 -17.55 -20.80
C ARG A 49 2.57 -17.28 -22.12
N GLU A 50 1.92 -16.62 -23.07
CA GLU A 50 2.49 -16.21 -24.35
C GLU A 50 3.70 -15.28 -24.17
N ARG A 51 3.70 -14.46 -23.11
CA ARG A 51 4.81 -13.58 -22.70
C ARG A 51 5.83 -14.27 -21.78
N GLY A 52 5.80 -15.60 -21.67
CA GLY A 52 6.79 -16.37 -20.88
C GLY A 52 6.60 -16.33 -19.36
N ALA A 53 5.51 -15.80 -18.85
CA ALA A 53 5.23 -15.81 -17.42
C ALA A 53 4.78 -17.20 -16.93
N ARG A 54 5.21 -17.58 -15.74
CA ARG A 54 4.64 -18.72 -15.01
C ARG A 54 3.31 -18.27 -14.38
N VAL A 55 2.21 -18.82 -14.87
CA VAL A 55 0.86 -18.49 -14.40
C VAL A 55 0.45 -19.41 -13.26
N ILE A 56 0.01 -18.83 -12.15
CA ILE A 56 -0.48 -19.53 -10.96
C ILE A 56 -1.99 -19.27 -10.82
N PRO A 57 -2.86 -20.26 -11.13
CA PRO A 57 -4.29 -20.06 -11.02
C PRO A 57 -4.77 -20.16 -9.57
N MET A 58 -5.63 -19.21 -9.16
CA MET A 58 -6.32 -19.21 -7.87
C MET A 58 -7.73 -19.84 -7.97
N GLY A 59 -8.26 -20.00 -9.19
CA GLY A 59 -9.58 -20.58 -9.47
C GLY A 59 -10.76 -19.65 -9.16
N ARG A 60 -10.54 -18.58 -8.38
CA ARG A 60 -11.54 -17.57 -8.01
C ARG A 60 -10.86 -16.29 -7.54
N ASN A 61 -11.57 -15.18 -7.50
CA ASN A 61 -11.07 -13.96 -6.89
C ASN A 61 -11.04 -14.11 -5.34
N ALA A 62 -9.84 -14.36 -4.82
CA ALA A 62 -9.59 -14.50 -3.38
C ALA A 62 -9.12 -13.19 -2.72
N GLY A 63 -9.05 -12.08 -3.47
CA GLY A 63 -8.53 -10.80 -3.04
C GLY A 63 -7.04 -10.62 -3.33
N PHE A 64 -6.58 -9.38 -3.21
CA PHE A 64 -5.20 -8.99 -3.52
C PHE A 64 -4.20 -9.67 -2.60
N ALA A 65 -4.43 -9.60 -1.28
CA ALA A 65 -3.50 -10.16 -0.29
C ALA A 65 -3.25 -11.67 -0.48
N ALA A 66 -4.31 -12.45 -0.75
CA ALA A 66 -4.19 -13.89 -0.98
C ALA A 66 -3.41 -14.21 -2.27
N ALA A 67 -3.66 -13.47 -3.35
CA ALA A 67 -2.95 -13.65 -4.62
C ALA A 67 -1.45 -13.30 -4.48
N VAL A 68 -1.13 -12.18 -3.85
CA VAL A 68 0.26 -11.79 -3.58
C VAL A 68 0.96 -12.82 -2.70
N ASN A 69 0.33 -13.25 -1.60
CA ASN A 69 0.89 -14.27 -0.71
C ASN A 69 1.17 -15.58 -1.46
N ARG A 70 0.30 -15.96 -2.38
CA ARG A 70 0.52 -17.15 -3.22
C ARG A 70 1.76 -16.98 -4.10
N GLY A 71 1.90 -15.82 -4.74
CA GLY A 71 3.09 -15.50 -5.55
C GLY A 71 4.37 -15.51 -4.73
N ILE A 72 4.37 -14.92 -3.53
CA ILE A 72 5.55 -14.91 -2.63
C ILE A 72 5.98 -16.33 -2.26
N ARG A 73 5.04 -17.21 -1.91
CA ARG A 73 5.36 -18.62 -1.57
C ARG A 73 5.95 -19.41 -2.73
N GLU A 74 5.62 -19.04 -3.96
CA GLU A 74 6.07 -19.69 -5.19
C GLU A 74 7.34 -19.04 -5.78
N SER A 75 7.74 -17.86 -5.29
CA SER A 75 8.88 -17.10 -5.78
C SER A 75 10.21 -17.75 -5.43
N ARG A 76 11.23 -17.52 -6.27
CA ARG A 76 12.58 -18.08 -6.12
C ARG A 76 13.68 -17.01 -6.06
N GLY A 77 13.32 -15.76 -6.31
CA GLY A 77 14.27 -14.64 -6.31
C GLY A 77 14.71 -14.23 -4.91
N GLU A 78 15.88 -13.65 -4.81
CA GLU A 78 16.37 -12.97 -3.60
C GLU A 78 15.58 -11.70 -3.29
N TRP A 79 15.02 -11.11 -4.35
CA TRP A 79 14.17 -9.93 -4.31
C TRP A 79 12.82 -10.24 -4.95
N ILE A 80 11.78 -9.71 -4.39
CA ILE A 80 10.41 -9.86 -4.85
C ILE A 80 9.87 -8.50 -5.22
N ALA A 81 9.59 -8.29 -6.51
CA ALA A 81 8.86 -7.13 -7.01
C ALA A 81 7.37 -7.45 -7.07
N VAL A 82 6.54 -6.74 -6.31
CA VAL A 82 5.08 -6.85 -6.43
C VAL A 82 4.58 -5.68 -7.27
N LEU A 83 3.83 -6.00 -8.32
CA LEU A 83 3.36 -5.05 -9.33
C LEU A 83 1.87 -5.23 -9.57
N ASN A 84 1.09 -4.15 -9.48
CA ASN A 84 -0.30 -4.18 -9.95
C ASN A 84 -0.35 -4.37 -11.46
N SER A 85 -1.36 -5.06 -11.96
CA SER A 85 -1.52 -5.31 -13.41
C SER A 85 -1.78 -4.07 -14.26
N ASP A 86 -2.06 -2.91 -13.64
CA ASP A 86 -2.35 -1.62 -14.27
C ASP A 86 -1.23 -0.57 -14.09
N VAL A 87 0.03 -1.05 -13.92
CA VAL A 87 1.23 -0.22 -13.78
C VAL A 87 2.11 -0.35 -15.01
N GLU A 88 2.80 0.71 -15.39
CA GLU A 88 3.93 0.71 -16.33
C GLU A 88 5.18 1.20 -15.61
N LEU A 89 6.32 0.57 -15.86
CA LEU A 89 7.60 0.88 -15.23
C LEU A 89 8.53 1.62 -16.19
N ALA A 90 9.26 2.61 -15.68
CA ALA A 90 10.40 3.15 -16.42
C ALA A 90 11.49 2.08 -16.61
N PRO A 91 12.27 2.11 -17.69
CA PRO A 91 13.23 1.04 -18.02
C PRO A 91 14.29 0.75 -16.94
N ASP A 92 14.60 1.70 -16.08
CA ASP A 92 15.58 1.59 -15.00
C ASP A 92 14.97 1.40 -13.60
N TYR A 93 13.66 1.11 -13.53
CA TYR A 93 12.93 1.02 -12.28
C TYR A 93 13.53 0.01 -11.29
N PHE A 94 13.73 -1.23 -11.74
CA PHE A 94 14.30 -2.27 -10.88
C PHE A 94 15.74 -1.97 -10.49
N ALA A 95 16.56 -1.49 -11.42
CA ALA A 95 17.95 -1.13 -11.14
C ALA A 95 18.06 -0.08 -10.04
N ARG A 96 17.21 0.96 -10.07
CA ARG A 96 17.17 2.01 -9.05
C ARG A 96 16.72 1.48 -7.68
N LEU A 97 15.69 0.62 -7.64
CA LEU A 97 15.23 0.04 -6.39
C LEU A 97 16.26 -0.93 -5.78
N LEU A 98 16.94 -1.73 -6.60
CA LEU A 98 18.04 -2.59 -6.15
C LEU A 98 19.20 -1.79 -5.56
N GLY A 99 19.48 -0.60 -6.11
CA GLY A 99 20.48 0.32 -5.56
C GLY A 99 20.18 0.68 -4.10
N ALA A 100 18.94 0.97 -3.78
CA ALA A 100 18.52 1.22 -2.38
C ALA A 100 18.66 -0.04 -1.50
N GLY A 101 18.37 -1.22 -2.05
CA GLY A 101 18.57 -2.49 -1.38
C GLY A 101 20.04 -2.76 -1.05
N SER A 102 20.93 -2.48 -1.98
CA SER A 102 22.39 -2.57 -1.77
C SER A 102 22.88 -1.62 -0.69
N ALA A 103 22.22 -0.47 -0.49
CA ALA A 103 22.49 0.47 0.58
C ALA A 103 21.85 0.08 1.94
N GLY A 104 21.25 -1.12 2.04
CA GLY A 104 20.74 -1.68 3.29
C GLY A 104 19.23 -1.57 3.52
N ALA A 105 18.45 -1.09 2.55
CA ALA A 105 17.01 -1.10 2.66
C ALA A 105 16.44 -2.53 2.57
N TRP A 106 15.40 -2.81 3.35
CA TRP A 106 14.69 -4.09 3.32
C TRP A 106 13.65 -4.14 2.22
N PHE A 107 13.13 -2.99 1.85
CA PHE A 107 12.23 -2.82 0.73
C PHE A 107 12.39 -1.42 0.13
N ALA A 108 11.95 -1.25 -1.09
CA ALA A 108 12.00 0.02 -1.78
C ALA A 108 10.76 0.22 -2.67
N THR A 109 10.40 1.48 -2.88
CA THR A 109 9.36 1.88 -3.83
C THR A 109 9.77 3.16 -4.53
N GLY A 110 9.28 3.35 -5.75
CA GLY A 110 9.53 4.53 -6.55
C GLY A 110 8.44 5.59 -6.43
N LYS A 111 8.56 6.63 -7.26
CA LYS A 111 7.53 7.62 -7.50
C LYS A 111 6.55 7.06 -8.52
N ILE A 112 5.31 6.89 -8.11
CA ILE A 112 4.23 6.43 -8.97
C ILE A 112 3.40 7.64 -9.39
N LEU A 113 3.34 7.89 -10.69
CA LEU A 113 2.58 8.96 -11.30
C LEU A 113 1.23 8.43 -11.79
N ALA A 114 0.22 9.30 -11.84
CA ALA A 114 -1.06 8.96 -12.44
C ALA A 114 -0.92 8.82 -13.95
N GLU A 115 -1.49 7.79 -14.56
CA GLU A 115 -1.51 7.61 -16.01
C GLU A 115 -2.12 8.84 -16.70
N GLY A 116 -1.55 9.21 -17.85
CA GLY A 116 -1.98 10.38 -18.61
C GLY A 116 -1.54 11.73 -18.02
N SER A 117 -0.81 11.73 -16.90
CA SER A 117 -0.25 12.94 -16.29
C SER A 117 1.17 12.70 -15.80
N SER A 118 2.15 13.29 -16.47
CA SER A 118 3.55 13.29 -16.01
C SER A 118 3.80 14.15 -14.77
N GLN A 119 2.78 14.87 -14.27
CA GLN A 119 2.93 15.86 -13.20
C GLN A 119 2.05 15.59 -11.98
N ARG A 120 1.28 14.49 -11.96
CA ARG A 120 0.41 14.18 -10.81
C ARG A 120 0.85 12.90 -10.13
N ILE A 121 1.11 13.00 -8.85
CA ILE A 121 1.47 11.85 -8.01
C ILE A 121 0.23 10.97 -7.80
N ASP A 122 0.36 9.67 -8.05
CA ASP A 122 -0.58 8.65 -7.57
C ASP A 122 -0.13 8.10 -6.21
N ALA A 123 1.16 7.73 -6.09
CA ALA A 123 1.70 7.23 -4.84
C ALA A 123 3.20 7.50 -4.71
N THR A 124 3.66 7.66 -3.46
CA THR A 124 5.07 7.61 -3.10
C THR A 124 5.31 6.54 -2.04
N PHE A 125 4.79 6.73 -0.85
CA PHE A 125 4.78 5.79 0.28
C PHE A 125 3.56 6.08 1.16
N ASP A 126 3.29 5.22 2.15
CA ASP A 126 2.14 5.40 3.03
C ASP A 126 2.56 5.88 4.42
N ALA A 127 1.76 6.76 5.01
CA ALA A 127 1.93 7.26 6.37
C ALA A 127 0.61 7.13 7.15
N LEU A 128 0.66 6.49 8.33
CA LEU A 128 -0.49 6.26 9.19
C LEU A 128 -0.50 7.27 10.33
N CYS A 129 -1.65 7.91 10.59
CA CYS A 129 -1.83 8.74 11.77
C CYS A 129 -2.28 7.95 13.00
N ARG A 130 -2.18 8.54 14.21
CA ARG A 130 -2.65 7.92 15.46
C ARG A 130 -4.13 7.56 15.44
N GLY A 131 -4.91 8.21 14.60
CA GLY A 131 -6.34 7.91 14.40
C GLY A 131 -6.64 6.67 13.57
N GLY A 132 -5.63 5.97 13.05
CA GLY A 132 -5.80 4.76 12.24
C GLY A 132 -6.13 5.02 10.78
N THR A 133 -6.05 6.27 10.30
CA THR A 133 -6.21 6.61 8.89
C THR A 133 -4.84 6.74 8.23
N ALA A 134 -4.65 5.99 7.15
CA ALA A 134 -3.47 6.08 6.30
C ALA A 134 -3.63 7.15 5.21
N TRP A 135 -2.55 7.83 4.90
CA TRP A 135 -2.42 8.72 3.76
C TRP A 135 -1.35 8.18 2.81
N ARG A 136 -1.75 7.93 1.58
CA ARG A 136 -0.81 7.69 0.49
C ARG A 136 -0.19 9.03 0.13
N VAL A 137 1.05 9.22 0.60
CA VAL A 137 1.73 10.52 0.55
C VAL A 137 1.85 11.00 -0.89
N GLY A 138 1.42 12.21 -1.13
CA GLY A 138 1.41 12.83 -2.45
C GLY A 138 0.21 12.52 -3.33
N ASN A 139 -0.65 11.55 -3.00
CA ASN A 139 -1.78 11.17 -3.86
C ASN A 139 -2.63 12.38 -4.27
N GLY A 140 -2.78 12.57 -5.59
CA GLY A 140 -3.51 13.66 -6.21
C GLY A 140 -2.79 15.01 -6.23
N ARG A 141 -1.56 15.12 -5.69
CA ARG A 141 -0.74 16.33 -5.71
C ARG A 141 0.01 16.45 -7.04
N ALA A 142 0.37 17.70 -7.38
CA ALA A 142 1.35 17.94 -8.42
C ALA A 142 2.72 17.43 -7.97
N ASP A 143 3.50 16.85 -8.89
CA ASP A 143 4.90 16.52 -8.62
C ASP A 143 5.72 17.81 -8.40
N GLY A 144 6.69 17.72 -7.51
CA GLY A 144 7.51 18.87 -7.14
C GLY A 144 8.67 18.49 -6.21
N PRO A 145 9.43 19.48 -5.74
CA PRO A 145 10.64 19.26 -4.95
C PRO A 145 10.43 18.40 -3.71
N GLU A 146 9.25 18.51 -3.07
CA GLU A 146 8.91 17.72 -1.87
C GLU A 146 8.92 16.20 -2.14
N PHE A 147 8.52 15.79 -3.36
CA PHE A 147 8.46 14.40 -3.80
C PHE A 147 9.71 13.94 -4.56
N SER A 148 10.74 14.79 -4.64
CA SER A 148 12.04 14.47 -5.24
C SER A 148 13.12 14.14 -4.20
N LEU A 149 12.74 14.07 -2.91
CA LEU A 149 13.65 13.74 -1.81
C LEU A 149 13.54 12.27 -1.46
N ALA A 150 14.65 11.54 -1.57
CA ALA A 150 14.74 10.18 -1.08
C ALA A 150 14.50 10.13 0.45
N ARG A 151 13.75 9.14 0.92
CA ARG A 151 13.35 9.06 2.33
C ARG A 151 13.37 7.63 2.84
N ARG A 152 13.78 7.45 4.08
CA ARG A 152 13.52 6.22 4.83
C ARG A 152 12.02 6.13 5.12
N ILE A 153 11.42 4.98 4.83
CA ILE A 153 9.98 4.74 4.96
C ILE A 153 9.68 3.47 5.75
N TRP A 154 8.47 3.38 6.30
CA TRP A 154 7.99 2.20 7.01
C TRP A 154 6.94 1.40 6.24
N SER A 155 6.28 2.00 5.26
CA SER A 155 5.28 1.35 4.42
C SER A 155 5.44 1.78 2.97
N ALA A 156 5.54 0.82 2.07
CA ALA A 156 5.52 1.03 0.63
C ALA A 156 4.13 0.66 0.09
N PRO A 157 3.58 1.40 -0.89
CA PRO A 157 2.40 0.95 -1.63
C PRO A 157 2.78 -0.27 -2.46
N TRP A 158 1.99 -1.33 -2.35
CA TRP A 158 2.24 -2.58 -3.10
C TRP A 158 1.81 -2.48 -4.58
N THR A 159 1.54 -1.27 -5.03
CA THR A 159 1.29 -0.94 -6.44
C THR A 159 2.51 -1.26 -7.31
N ALA A 160 3.71 -0.85 -6.86
CA ALA A 160 5.00 -1.20 -7.46
C ALA A 160 6.08 -1.07 -6.38
N ALA A 161 6.48 -2.18 -5.78
CA ALA A 161 7.48 -2.18 -4.71
C ALA A 161 8.37 -3.42 -4.78
N LEU A 162 9.60 -3.28 -4.30
CA LEU A 162 10.61 -4.32 -4.27
C LEU A 162 10.95 -4.66 -2.81
N PHE A 163 10.96 -5.94 -2.47
CA PHE A 163 11.17 -6.47 -1.12
C PHE A 163 12.28 -7.52 -1.11
N ARG A 164 13.11 -7.56 -0.07
CA ARG A 164 13.96 -8.74 0.18
C ARG A 164 13.07 -9.94 0.46
N ALA A 165 13.33 -11.08 -0.17
CA ALA A 165 12.56 -12.30 0.08
C ALA A 165 12.64 -12.76 1.54
N GLU A 166 13.80 -12.55 2.17
CA GLU A 166 14.03 -12.82 3.59
C GLU A 166 13.06 -12.07 4.52
N LEU A 167 12.60 -10.87 4.13
CA LEU A 167 11.67 -10.06 4.91
C LEU A 167 10.38 -10.83 5.25
N PHE A 168 9.89 -11.65 4.33
CA PHE A 168 8.68 -12.45 4.53
C PHE A 168 8.85 -13.60 5.52
N GLN A 169 10.07 -14.05 5.72
CA GLN A 169 10.39 -15.04 6.76
C GLN A 169 10.42 -14.40 8.14
N GLN A 170 10.83 -13.14 8.23
CA GLN A 170 10.93 -12.39 9.49
C GLN A 170 9.58 -11.77 9.92
N VAL A 171 8.87 -11.15 8.98
CA VAL A 171 7.66 -10.35 9.25
C VAL A 171 6.38 -11.15 8.99
N GLY A 172 6.46 -12.23 8.21
CA GLY A 172 5.31 -12.98 7.70
C GLY A 172 4.72 -12.37 6.44
N PHE A 173 3.62 -12.94 5.99
CA PHE A 173 2.91 -12.56 4.76
C PHE A 173 1.88 -11.45 5.00
N LEU A 174 1.20 -11.01 3.93
CA LEU A 174 0.06 -10.11 4.05
C LEU A 174 -1.10 -10.77 4.81
N GLU A 175 -1.82 -9.99 5.56
CA GLU A 175 -3.02 -10.44 6.28
C GLU A 175 -4.20 -10.56 5.31
N GLU A 176 -4.60 -11.77 4.99
CA GLU A 176 -5.62 -12.07 3.98
C GLU A 176 -7.03 -11.61 4.37
N SER A 177 -7.30 -11.41 5.68
CA SER A 177 -8.60 -10.91 6.14
C SER A 177 -8.90 -9.48 5.71
N PHE A 178 -7.88 -8.71 5.30
CA PHE A 178 -8.05 -7.40 4.67
C PHE A 178 -8.64 -7.50 3.26
N GLU A 179 -8.45 -8.63 2.56
CA GLU A 179 -8.82 -8.84 1.15
C GLU A 179 -8.06 -7.87 0.22
N SER A 180 -8.35 -6.58 0.32
CA SER A 180 -7.69 -5.46 -0.37
C SER A 180 -7.83 -4.19 0.46
N TYR A 181 -6.86 -3.29 0.34
CA TYR A 181 -6.69 -2.01 1.03
C TYR A 181 -6.23 -2.14 2.49
N LEU A 182 -5.17 -1.42 2.83
CA LEU A 182 -4.48 -1.33 4.11
C LEU A 182 -3.70 -2.60 4.53
N GLU A 183 -3.63 -3.65 3.72
CA GLU A 183 -2.73 -4.79 3.91
C GLU A 183 -1.26 -4.36 3.79
N ASP A 184 -0.98 -3.36 2.96
CA ASP A 184 0.32 -2.70 2.82
C ASP A 184 0.71 -1.95 4.09
N VAL A 185 -0.21 -1.21 4.67
CA VAL A 185 -0.01 -0.47 5.92
C VAL A 185 0.14 -1.43 7.11
N ASP A 186 -0.65 -2.51 7.18
CA ASP A 186 -0.50 -3.58 8.17
C ASP A 186 0.90 -4.18 8.13
N PHE A 187 1.35 -4.55 6.92
CA PHE A 187 2.70 -5.10 6.72
C PHE A 187 3.79 -4.10 7.12
N GLY A 188 3.64 -2.83 6.70
CA GLY A 188 4.55 -1.75 7.05
C GLY A 188 4.69 -1.52 8.56
N LEU A 189 3.59 -1.59 9.32
CA LEU A 189 3.64 -1.50 10.78
C LEU A 189 4.40 -2.67 11.41
N ARG A 190 4.24 -3.89 10.89
CA ARG A 190 5.00 -5.07 11.35
C ARG A 190 6.49 -4.94 11.03
N CYS A 191 6.84 -4.40 9.86
CA CYS A 191 8.22 -4.05 9.50
C CYS A 191 8.80 -3.01 10.48
N ALA A 192 8.06 -1.93 10.74
CA ALA A 192 8.48 -0.86 11.64
C ALA A 192 8.71 -1.38 13.07
N ALA A 193 7.88 -2.29 13.55
CA ALA A 193 8.01 -2.89 14.88
C ALA A 193 9.30 -3.70 15.05
N GLN A 194 9.83 -4.23 13.97
CA GLN A 194 11.07 -5.01 13.93
C GLN A 194 12.26 -4.20 13.36
N SER A 195 12.07 -2.90 13.16
CA SER A 195 13.09 -1.98 12.62
C SER A 195 13.52 -2.26 11.17
N PHE A 196 12.73 -3.02 10.42
CA PHE A 196 12.94 -3.23 8.99
C PHE A 196 12.43 -2.03 8.21
N ALA A 197 13.32 -1.15 7.81
CA ALA A 197 12.99 0.06 7.09
C ALA A 197 13.17 -0.12 5.58
N GLY A 198 12.34 0.58 4.83
CA GLY A 198 12.46 0.72 3.39
C GLY A 198 12.99 2.08 2.97
N GLN A 199 13.11 2.24 1.66
CA GLN A 199 13.56 3.46 1.00
C GLN A 199 12.55 3.89 -0.06
N TYR A 200 12.15 5.15 -0.05
CA TYR A 200 11.53 5.81 -1.18
C TYR A 200 12.62 6.34 -2.11
N VAL A 201 12.56 5.95 -3.38
CA VAL A 201 13.52 6.27 -4.43
C VAL A 201 12.81 7.11 -5.50
N PRO A 202 12.85 8.44 -5.41
CA PRO A 202 12.05 9.32 -6.28
C PRO A 202 12.44 9.26 -7.77
N GLU A 203 13.64 8.79 -8.09
CA GLU A 203 14.12 8.61 -9.46
C GLU A 203 13.59 7.34 -10.12
N ALA A 204 13.15 6.35 -9.35
CA ALA A 204 12.47 5.17 -9.88
C ALA A 204 11.01 5.54 -10.22
N LEU A 205 10.73 5.67 -11.53
CA LEU A 205 9.43 6.14 -12.00
C LEU A 205 8.55 4.98 -12.46
N ALA A 206 7.28 5.05 -12.10
CA ALA A 206 6.23 4.19 -12.63
C ALA A 206 4.96 5.01 -12.88
N TRP A 207 4.09 4.52 -13.75
CA TRP A 207 2.78 5.12 -14.04
C TRP A 207 1.69 4.13 -13.71
N HIS A 208 0.64 4.60 -13.05
CA HIS A 208 -0.47 3.77 -12.60
C HIS A 208 -1.79 4.34 -13.10
N ARG A 209 -2.60 3.50 -13.71
CA ARG A 209 -3.93 3.88 -14.18
C ARG A 209 -4.86 4.19 -13.01
N GLY A 210 -4.66 3.54 -11.89
CA GLY A 210 -5.34 3.78 -10.63
C GLY A 210 -6.83 3.45 -10.66
N SER A 211 -7.27 2.67 -9.69
CA SER A 211 -8.70 2.33 -9.52
C SER A 211 -9.39 1.76 -10.76
N ALA A 212 -8.62 1.11 -11.65
CA ALA A 212 -9.13 0.55 -12.90
C ALA A 212 -10.23 -0.49 -12.66
N THR A 213 -10.15 -1.23 -11.54
CA THR A 213 -11.10 -2.31 -11.24
C THR A 213 -12.40 -1.81 -10.63
N LEU A 214 -12.37 -0.93 -9.63
CA LEU A 214 -13.57 -0.55 -8.88
C LEU A 214 -13.80 0.97 -8.78
N GLY A 215 -12.79 1.80 -8.97
CA GLY A 215 -12.88 3.25 -8.74
C GLY A 215 -12.73 3.64 -7.26
N ARG A 216 -12.18 4.85 -7.04
CA ARG A 216 -11.79 5.36 -5.72
C ARG A 216 -12.95 5.45 -4.71
N TRP A 217 -14.12 5.87 -5.18
CA TRP A 217 -15.32 6.07 -4.35
C TRP A 217 -16.38 5.00 -4.57
N HIS A 218 -16.00 3.88 -5.19
CA HIS A 218 -16.90 2.75 -5.32
C HIS A 218 -17.31 2.24 -3.93
N PRO A 219 -18.61 1.91 -3.71
CA PRO A 219 -19.10 1.50 -2.39
C PRO A 219 -18.30 0.37 -1.76
N GLU A 220 -17.85 -0.60 -2.55
CA GLU A 220 -17.05 -1.72 -2.06
C GLU A 220 -15.66 -1.31 -1.59
N THR A 221 -15.01 -0.37 -2.31
CA THR A 221 -13.71 0.22 -1.91
C THR A 221 -13.86 0.91 -0.55
N VAL A 222 -14.85 1.79 -0.42
CA VAL A 222 -15.11 2.56 0.83
C VAL A 222 -15.47 1.62 1.98
N ARG A 223 -16.31 0.61 1.74
CA ARG A 223 -16.68 -0.38 2.76
C ARG A 223 -15.45 -1.15 3.29
N ARG A 224 -14.59 -1.62 2.38
CA ARG A 224 -13.37 -2.35 2.78
C ARG A 224 -12.41 -1.44 3.54
N MET A 225 -12.16 -0.23 3.06
CA MET A 225 -11.28 0.72 3.74
C MET A 225 -11.76 1.04 5.15
N ALA A 226 -13.06 1.35 5.34
CA ALA A 226 -13.63 1.61 6.67
C ALA A 226 -13.47 0.40 7.60
N ARG A 227 -13.84 -0.80 7.13
CA ARG A 227 -13.64 -2.05 7.89
C ARG A 227 -12.18 -2.24 8.29
N ASN A 228 -11.28 -2.10 7.34
CA ASN A 228 -9.87 -2.43 7.50
C ASN A 228 -9.14 -1.40 8.40
N GLN A 229 -9.57 -0.15 8.45
CA GLN A 229 -9.07 0.82 9.45
C GLN A 229 -9.32 0.32 10.88
N LEU A 230 -10.52 -0.19 11.17
CA LEU A 230 -10.82 -0.75 12.49
C LEU A 230 -10.06 -2.06 12.76
N LEU A 231 -9.89 -2.92 11.77
CA LEU A 231 -9.07 -4.13 11.91
C LEU A 231 -7.60 -3.78 12.19
N LEU A 232 -7.06 -2.75 11.55
CA LEU A 232 -5.70 -2.26 11.79
C LEU A 232 -5.54 -1.78 13.25
N LEU A 233 -6.50 -1.00 13.76
CA LEU A 233 -6.54 -0.60 15.17
C LEU A 233 -6.61 -1.81 16.10
N ALA A 234 -7.48 -2.78 15.80
CA ALA A 234 -7.66 -3.97 16.61
C ALA A 234 -6.37 -4.80 16.70
N ARG A 235 -5.69 -5.00 15.59
CA ARG A 235 -4.50 -5.85 15.49
C ARG A 235 -3.27 -5.23 16.15
N HIS A 236 -3.05 -3.94 15.94
CA HIS A 236 -1.76 -3.32 16.28
C HIS A 236 -1.78 -2.48 17.53
N TYR A 237 -2.93 -1.89 17.93
CA TYR A 237 -2.95 -0.92 19.02
C TYR A 237 -3.12 -1.59 20.38
N PRO A 238 -2.15 -1.48 21.30
CA PRO A 238 -2.31 -1.89 22.68
C PRO A 238 -3.49 -1.13 23.34
N ARG A 239 -4.15 -1.76 24.32
CA ARG A 239 -5.28 -1.14 25.06
C ARG A 239 -4.93 0.25 25.58
N ARG A 240 -3.73 0.44 26.11
CA ARG A 240 -3.24 1.73 26.60
C ARG A 240 -3.31 2.82 25.52
N LEU A 241 -2.92 2.52 24.29
CA LEU A 241 -2.95 3.48 23.19
C LEU A 241 -4.36 3.66 22.64
N LEU A 242 -5.19 2.62 22.58
CA LEU A 242 -6.59 2.76 22.20
C LEU A 242 -7.34 3.73 23.13
N VAL A 243 -7.09 3.64 24.44
CA VAL A 243 -7.67 4.56 25.43
C VAL A 243 -7.05 5.95 25.32
N GLY A 244 -5.71 6.04 25.29
CA GLY A 244 -4.99 7.32 25.23
C GLY A 244 -5.21 8.11 23.93
N TRP A 245 -5.50 7.40 22.84
CA TRP A 245 -5.77 7.98 21.53
C TRP A 245 -7.22 7.89 21.11
N PHE A 246 -8.13 7.62 22.06
CA PHE A 246 -9.57 7.53 21.77
C PHE A 246 -10.06 8.76 20.97
N TRP A 247 -9.66 9.96 21.39
CA TRP A 247 -10.05 11.18 20.71
C TRP A 247 -9.48 11.31 19.28
N PRO A 248 -8.17 11.16 19.02
CA PRO A 248 -7.64 11.10 17.67
C PRO A 248 -8.30 10.03 16.78
N ILE A 249 -8.62 8.86 17.34
CA ILE A 249 -9.29 7.79 16.61
C ILE A 249 -10.70 8.23 16.21
N LEU A 250 -11.51 8.74 17.14
CA LEU A 250 -12.85 9.24 16.83
C LEU A 250 -12.83 10.32 15.75
N VAL A 251 -11.94 11.32 15.90
CA VAL A 251 -11.82 12.42 14.94
C VAL A 251 -11.47 11.88 13.55
N ALA A 252 -10.50 10.97 13.45
CA ALA A 252 -10.07 10.43 12.16
C ALA A 252 -11.19 9.64 11.48
N GLN A 253 -11.86 8.74 12.19
CA GLN A 253 -12.95 7.92 11.66
C GLN A 253 -14.15 8.80 11.25
N PHE A 254 -14.53 9.77 12.09
CA PHE A 254 -15.61 10.70 11.76
C PHE A 254 -15.31 11.53 10.51
N LEU A 255 -14.10 12.09 10.42
CA LEU A 255 -13.69 12.87 9.24
C LEU A 255 -13.67 12.01 7.98
N TRP A 256 -13.22 10.75 8.07
CA TRP A 256 -13.25 9.80 6.96
C TRP A 256 -14.70 9.52 6.53
N GLY A 257 -15.60 9.32 7.50
CA GLY A 257 -17.03 9.19 7.25
C GLY A 257 -17.61 10.43 6.54
N ALA A 258 -17.29 11.64 7.01
CA ALA A 258 -17.74 12.88 6.37
C ALA A 258 -17.27 12.99 4.90
N VAL A 259 -16.02 12.59 4.62
CA VAL A 259 -15.52 12.50 3.24
C VAL A 259 -16.28 11.47 2.42
N ALA A 260 -16.55 10.28 2.98
CA ALA A 260 -17.32 9.24 2.30
C ALA A 260 -18.76 9.71 1.98
N PHE A 261 -19.43 10.39 2.92
CA PHE A 261 -20.76 10.98 2.69
C PHE A 261 -20.74 12.04 1.58
N ARG A 262 -19.73 12.91 1.58
CA ARG A 262 -19.57 13.93 0.52
C ARG A 262 -19.46 13.33 -0.87
N HIS A 263 -18.90 12.12 -0.99
CA HIS A 263 -18.71 11.41 -2.26
C HIS A 263 -19.80 10.36 -2.54
N GLY A 264 -20.93 10.39 -1.82
CA GLY A 264 -22.06 9.48 -2.04
C GLY A 264 -21.87 8.06 -1.52
N ALA A 265 -20.77 7.76 -0.82
CA ALA A 265 -20.42 6.44 -0.31
C ALA A 265 -20.63 6.27 1.21
N GLY A 266 -21.39 7.16 1.85
CA GLY A 266 -21.59 7.18 3.31
C GLY A 266 -22.22 5.90 3.85
N LEU A 267 -23.22 5.31 3.16
CA LEU A 267 -23.81 4.04 3.57
C LEU A 267 -22.83 2.88 3.52
N ALA A 268 -21.94 2.88 2.53
CA ALA A 268 -20.87 1.88 2.42
C ALA A 268 -19.87 2.03 3.58
N TRP A 269 -19.53 3.27 3.94
CA TRP A 269 -18.71 3.55 5.12
C TRP A 269 -19.36 3.01 6.40
N LEU A 270 -20.64 3.31 6.67
CA LEU A 270 -21.37 2.79 7.84
C LEU A 270 -21.36 1.26 7.89
N ARG A 271 -21.56 0.60 6.74
CA ARG A 271 -21.49 -0.86 6.64
C ARG A 271 -20.10 -1.37 6.97
N GLY A 272 -19.06 -0.71 6.47
CA GLY A 272 -17.67 -1.03 6.76
C GLY A 272 -17.33 -0.91 8.25
N GLU A 273 -17.70 0.22 8.88
CA GLU A 273 -17.55 0.45 10.32
C GLU A 273 -18.26 -0.65 11.13
N GLY A 274 -19.53 -0.94 10.82
CA GLY A 274 -20.27 -2.01 11.50
C GLY A 274 -19.62 -3.39 11.35
N GLN A 275 -19.04 -3.71 10.19
CA GLN A 275 -18.29 -4.96 9.98
C GLN A 275 -16.98 -4.97 10.77
N GLY A 276 -16.26 -3.85 10.77
CA GLY A 276 -15.01 -3.71 11.52
C GLY A 276 -15.24 -3.85 13.04
N LEU A 277 -16.25 -3.19 13.57
CA LEU A 277 -16.63 -3.29 15.00
C LEU A 277 -16.99 -4.74 15.39
N ARG A 278 -17.78 -5.44 14.58
CA ARG A 278 -18.14 -6.85 14.84
C ARG A 278 -16.92 -7.77 14.88
N ARG A 279 -15.93 -7.50 14.04
CA ARG A 279 -14.69 -8.29 13.95
C ARG A 279 -13.58 -7.79 14.87
N PHE A 280 -13.75 -6.64 15.52
CA PHE A 280 -12.69 -5.96 16.27
C PHE A 280 -12.04 -6.85 17.32
N PHE A 281 -12.85 -7.50 18.18
CA PHE A 281 -12.31 -8.35 19.24
C PHE A 281 -11.71 -9.66 18.70
N ALA A 282 -12.31 -10.25 17.68
CA ALA A 282 -11.77 -11.45 17.03
C ALA A 282 -10.46 -11.18 16.27
N ALA A 283 -10.30 -9.97 15.74
CA ALA A 283 -9.09 -9.54 15.04
C ALA A 283 -7.93 -9.19 16.00
N ARG A 284 -8.21 -9.02 17.30
CA ARG A 284 -7.16 -8.74 18.27
C ARG A 284 -6.26 -9.97 18.44
N GLY A 285 -4.97 -9.73 18.22
CA GLY A 285 -3.91 -10.71 18.43
C GLY A 285 -2.81 -10.11 19.30
N GLN A 286 -1.57 -10.48 19.01
CA GLN A 286 -0.39 -9.88 19.61
C GLN A 286 -0.22 -8.46 19.07
N THR A 287 -0.53 -7.45 19.91
CA THR A 287 -0.37 -6.04 19.55
C THR A 287 1.10 -5.63 19.55
N LEU A 288 1.42 -4.55 18.85
CA LEU A 288 2.77 -4.00 18.83
C LEU A 288 3.15 -3.39 20.19
N ASP A 289 4.45 -3.24 20.42
CA ASP A 289 4.94 -2.49 21.59
C ASP A 289 4.43 -1.05 21.54
N ALA A 290 3.92 -0.56 22.67
CA ALA A 290 3.27 0.74 22.71
C ALA A 290 4.24 1.90 22.45
N LYS A 291 5.52 1.80 22.86
CA LYS A 291 6.52 2.86 22.65
C LYS A 291 6.93 2.91 21.19
N VAL A 292 7.11 1.72 20.57
CA VAL A 292 7.45 1.61 19.16
C VAL A 292 6.32 2.19 18.30
N LEU A 293 5.07 1.78 18.54
CA LEU A 293 3.91 2.26 17.80
C LEU A 293 3.72 3.78 17.97
N ASP A 294 3.86 4.31 19.21
CA ASP A 294 3.79 5.76 19.47
C ASP A 294 4.86 6.52 18.69
N SER A 295 6.10 6.04 18.72
CA SER A 295 7.21 6.66 17.99
C SER A 295 6.96 6.71 16.48
N VAL A 296 6.55 5.58 15.88
CA VAL A 296 6.27 5.47 14.45
C VAL A 296 5.14 6.39 14.03
N LEU A 297 4.02 6.37 14.74
CA LEU A 297 2.84 7.16 14.34
C LEU A 297 3.04 8.66 14.56
N ARG A 298 3.73 9.08 15.61
CA ARG A 298 4.08 10.50 15.79
C ARG A 298 5.06 10.98 14.72
N THR A 299 6.00 10.13 14.30
CA THR A 299 6.90 10.45 13.19
C THR A 299 6.13 10.59 11.88
N ASN A 300 5.20 9.68 11.60
CA ASN A 300 4.31 9.78 10.45
C ASN A 300 3.44 11.03 10.48
N GLU A 301 2.87 11.40 11.63
CA GLU A 301 2.06 12.64 11.73
C GLU A 301 2.89 13.90 11.51
N ARG A 302 4.16 13.94 11.98
CA ARG A 302 5.09 15.04 11.68
C ARG A 302 5.37 15.13 10.18
N LEU A 303 5.60 13.97 9.55
CA LEU A 303 5.80 13.88 8.10
C LEU A 303 4.57 14.35 7.33
N ILE A 304 3.37 13.83 7.67
CA ILE A 304 2.11 14.26 7.04
C ILE A 304 1.96 15.78 7.16
N ARG A 305 2.19 16.32 8.33
CA ARG A 305 2.06 17.78 8.58
C ARG A 305 3.06 18.58 7.76
N SER A 306 4.32 18.13 7.67
CA SER A 306 5.37 18.78 6.88
C SER A 306 5.02 18.80 5.39
N VAL A 307 4.65 17.64 4.83
CA VAL A 307 4.29 17.55 3.40
C VAL A 307 3.01 18.34 3.10
N GLN A 308 2.02 18.30 3.99
CA GLN A 308 0.80 19.11 3.83
C GLN A 308 1.09 20.62 3.91
N ALA A 309 2.06 21.04 4.72
CA ALA A 309 2.46 22.44 4.80
C ALA A 309 3.15 22.93 3.52
N SER A 310 4.00 22.10 2.91
CA SER A 310 4.72 22.47 1.68
C SER A 310 3.87 22.34 0.40
N THR A 311 2.86 21.45 0.39
CA THR A 311 2.05 21.15 -0.81
C THR A 311 0.60 21.63 -0.74
N GLY A 312 0.21 22.30 0.36
CA GLY A 312 -1.15 22.73 0.65
C GLY A 312 -1.90 21.72 1.53
N PHE A 313 -2.62 22.24 2.54
CA PHE A 313 -3.39 21.40 3.46
C PHE A 313 -4.72 20.94 2.88
N ASP A 314 -4.95 19.64 2.84
CA ASP A 314 -6.29 19.07 2.67
C ASP A 314 -7.17 19.39 3.88
N LEU A 315 -8.46 19.63 3.63
CA LEU A 315 -9.40 19.94 4.71
C LEU A 315 -9.43 18.85 5.79
N TYR A 316 -9.36 17.57 5.39
CA TYR A 316 -9.28 16.44 6.31
C TYR A 316 -8.11 16.61 7.30
N TRP A 317 -6.89 16.78 6.80
CA TRP A 317 -5.68 16.87 7.64
C TRP A 317 -5.63 18.16 8.44
N ARG A 318 -6.14 19.26 7.88
CA ARG A 318 -6.24 20.53 8.58
C ARG A 318 -7.13 20.42 9.81
N VAL A 319 -8.31 19.82 9.67
CA VAL A 319 -9.26 19.62 10.78
C VAL A 319 -8.75 18.58 11.75
N TYR A 320 -8.22 17.44 11.26
CA TYR A 320 -7.60 16.41 12.10
C TYR A 320 -6.54 17.00 13.03
N PHE A 321 -5.55 17.72 12.51
CA PHE A 321 -4.49 18.28 13.32
C PHE A 321 -4.97 19.44 14.21
N LEU A 322 -5.99 20.17 13.82
CA LEU A 322 -6.60 21.20 14.68
C LEU A 322 -7.22 20.58 15.93
N LEU A 323 -8.01 19.52 15.75
CA LEU A 323 -8.75 18.87 16.82
C LEU A 323 -7.91 17.92 17.69
N THR A 324 -6.77 17.42 17.17
CA THR A 324 -5.91 16.44 17.87
C THR A 324 -4.61 17.04 18.42
N ARG A 325 -4.47 18.36 18.45
CA ARG A 325 -3.28 19.10 18.95
C ARG A 325 -2.93 18.84 20.43
N GLY A 326 -3.83 18.30 21.23
CA GLY A 326 -3.66 18.07 22.68
C GLY A 326 -2.69 16.95 23.09
N GLY A 327 -1.84 16.44 22.20
CA GLY A 327 -0.84 15.40 22.46
C GLY A 327 0.62 15.80 22.16
N ALA A 328 0.88 17.08 21.94
CA ALA A 328 2.26 17.59 21.77
C ALA A 328 2.75 18.14 23.09
N LYS A 329 3.19 17.26 24.02
CA LYS A 329 4.19 17.53 25.05
C LYS A 329 5.31 16.53 24.90
#